data_db12db5cb0d49345ab5322cc29d6c009
#
_entry.id   db12db5cb0d49345ab5322cc29d6c009
#
_cell.length_a   1.000
_cell.length_b   1.000
_cell.length_c   1.000
_cell.angle_alpha   90.00
_cell.angle_beta   90.00
_cell.angle_gamma   90.00
#
_symmetry.space_group_name_H-M   'P 1'
#
loop_
_entity.id
_entity.type
_entity.pdbx_description
1 polymer ?
#
loop_
_entity_poly.entity_id
_entity_poly.type
_entity_poly.pdbx_seq_one_letter_code
_entity_poly.pdbx_strand_id
1 'polypeptide(L)'
;MAQKPSIPKGTRDFGPVEMAKRNYIFDTIKEVYALYGFQQIETPAMETLQTLMGKYGEEGDKLLFKILNSGDYMNKVSDEDLHSLNSLKLAAKLCEKGLRYDLTVPFARYVVQHREELQLPFKRYQIQPV
;
A
#
# COMPACT_ATOMS: atom_id res chain seq x y z
N MET A 1 -16.71 -24.45 -21.08
CA MET A 1 -16.74 -23.06 -21.59
C MET A 1 -15.51 -22.35 -21.07
N ALA A 2 -14.75 -21.66 -21.92
CA ALA A 2 -13.61 -20.87 -21.47
C ALA A 2 -14.12 -19.68 -20.66
N GLN A 3 -13.55 -19.46 -19.48
CA GLN A 3 -13.90 -18.33 -18.61
C GLN A 3 -13.45 -17.02 -19.29
N LYS A 4 -14.36 -16.06 -19.41
CA LYS A 4 -14.04 -14.76 -19.98
C LYS A 4 -13.09 -14.00 -19.05
N PRO A 5 -11.96 -13.47 -19.54
CA PRO A 5 -11.05 -12.67 -18.71
C PRO A 5 -11.74 -11.49 -18.05
N SER A 6 -11.40 -11.20 -16.80
CA SER A 6 -11.93 -10.07 -16.06
C SER A 6 -10.86 -9.51 -15.12
N ILE A 7 -11.01 -8.26 -14.75
CA ILE A 7 -10.15 -7.59 -13.74
C ILE A 7 -10.84 -7.62 -12.37
N PRO A 8 -10.11 -7.51 -11.27
CA PRO A 8 -10.69 -7.43 -9.92
C PRO A 8 -11.62 -6.23 -9.78
N LYS A 9 -12.69 -6.41 -9.00
CA LYS A 9 -13.63 -5.33 -8.69
C LYS A 9 -12.90 -4.15 -8.01
N GLY A 10 -13.19 -2.94 -8.47
CA GLY A 10 -12.56 -1.72 -7.94
C GLY A 10 -11.23 -1.36 -8.62
N THR A 11 -10.80 -2.14 -9.61
CA THR A 11 -9.61 -1.84 -10.43
C THR A 11 -10.01 -1.50 -11.86
N ARG A 12 -9.11 -0.89 -12.61
CA ARG A 12 -9.31 -0.60 -14.04
C ARG A 12 -7.98 -0.56 -14.78
N ASP A 13 -8.05 -0.87 -16.07
CA ASP A 13 -6.96 -0.62 -17.00
C ASP A 13 -7.00 0.82 -17.52
N PHE A 14 -5.84 1.32 -17.90
CA PHE A 14 -5.68 2.62 -18.56
C PHE A 14 -5.09 2.39 -19.94
N GLY A 15 -5.84 2.73 -20.98
CA GLY A 15 -5.37 2.62 -22.35
C GLY A 15 -4.33 3.70 -22.71
N PRO A 16 -3.66 3.59 -23.89
CA PRO A 16 -2.57 4.51 -24.27
C PRO A 16 -2.98 5.99 -24.27
N VAL A 17 -4.17 6.31 -24.72
CA VAL A 17 -4.68 7.69 -24.77
C VAL A 17 -4.93 8.23 -23.35
N GLU A 18 -5.48 7.42 -22.47
CA GLU A 18 -5.67 7.81 -21.07
C GLU A 18 -4.32 7.99 -20.35
N MET A 19 -3.37 7.10 -20.62
CA MET A 19 -2.02 7.22 -20.06
C MET A 19 -1.29 8.48 -20.54
N ALA A 20 -1.43 8.85 -21.81
CA ALA A 20 -0.86 10.10 -22.33
C ALA A 20 -1.43 11.33 -21.60
N LYS A 21 -2.76 11.37 -21.36
CA LYS A 21 -3.40 12.43 -20.60
C LYS A 21 -2.95 12.46 -19.14
N ARG A 22 -2.86 11.31 -18.49
CA ARG A 22 -2.40 11.20 -17.12
C ARG A 22 -0.95 11.67 -16.96
N ASN A 23 -0.08 11.24 -17.86
CA ASN A 23 1.33 11.64 -17.84
C ASN A 23 1.47 13.15 -18.02
N TYR A 24 0.73 13.76 -18.96
CA TYR A 24 0.72 15.21 -19.12
C TYR A 24 0.35 15.95 -17.82
N ILE A 25 -0.68 15.50 -17.12
CA ILE A 25 -1.09 16.08 -15.83
C ILE A 25 0.01 15.90 -14.78
N PHE A 26 0.57 14.69 -14.68
CA PHE A 26 1.60 14.38 -13.68
C PHE A 26 2.88 15.16 -13.94
N ASP A 27 3.30 15.29 -15.19
CA ASP A 27 4.52 16.01 -15.55
C ASP A 27 4.37 17.51 -15.28
N THR A 28 3.22 18.10 -15.60
CA THR A 28 2.90 19.49 -15.25
C THR A 28 2.97 19.72 -13.72
N ILE A 29 2.41 18.81 -12.92
CA ILE A 29 2.47 18.89 -11.46
C ILE A 29 3.91 18.77 -10.95
N LYS A 30 4.69 17.83 -11.50
CA LYS A 30 6.10 17.62 -11.12
C LYS A 30 6.95 18.85 -11.40
N GLU A 31 6.77 19.49 -12.57
CA GLU A 31 7.46 20.74 -12.93
C GLU A 31 7.19 21.84 -11.90
N VAL A 32 5.92 22.03 -11.51
CA VAL A 32 5.57 23.02 -10.48
C VAL A 32 6.20 22.68 -9.15
N TYR A 33 6.13 21.42 -8.70
CA TYR A 33 6.75 21.01 -7.44
C TYR A 33 8.26 21.21 -7.44
N ALA A 34 8.95 20.95 -8.55
CA ALA A 34 10.39 21.16 -8.69
C ALA A 34 10.77 22.63 -8.46
N LEU A 35 9.99 23.59 -8.98
CA LEU A 35 10.20 25.03 -8.78
C LEU A 35 10.19 25.44 -7.28
N TYR A 36 9.42 24.73 -6.46
CA TYR A 36 9.32 25.00 -5.02
C TYR A 36 10.23 24.12 -4.16
N GLY A 37 11.12 23.34 -4.78
CA GLY A 37 12.07 22.47 -4.09
C GLY A 37 11.45 21.23 -3.46
N PHE A 38 10.31 20.76 -3.97
CA PHE A 38 9.75 19.48 -3.57
C PHE A 38 10.48 18.33 -4.26
N GLN A 39 10.76 17.28 -3.52
CA GLN A 39 11.46 16.08 -3.99
C GLN A 39 10.50 14.91 -4.14
N GLN A 40 10.67 14.15 -5.22
CA GLN A 40 9.88 12.95 -5.44
C GLN A 40 10.44 11.81 -4.59
N ILE A 41 9.55 11.11 -3.91
CA ILE A 41 9.86 9.82 -3.28
C ILE A 41 8.86 8.77 -3.73
N GLU A 42 9.25 7.52 -3.60
CA GLU A 42 8.36 6.37 -3.79
C GLU A 42 8.51 5.42 -2.60
N THR A 43 7.42 4.79 -2.24
CA THR A 43 7.36 3.77 -1.19
C THR A 43 6.74 2.49 -1.75
N PRO A 44 7.05 1.32 -1.22
CA PRO A 44 6.45 0.06 -1.67
C PRO A 44 4.93 0.07 -1.63
N ALA A 45 4.28 -0.65 -2.54
CA ALA A 45 2.82 -0.84 -2.53
C ALA A 45 2.35 -1.67 -1.34
N MET A 46 3.25 -2.43 -0.73
CA MET A 46 3.02 -3.27 0.44
C MET A 46 3.78 -2.73 1.64
N GLU A 47 3.15 -2.79 2.80
CA GLU A 47 3.75 -2.54 4.10
C GLU A 47 3.57 -3.76 5.00
N THR A 48 4.35 -3.85 6.08
CA THR A 48 4.08 -4.86 7.10
C THR A 48 2.73 -4.60 7.75
N LEU A 49 1.97 -5.65 8.08
CA LEU A 49 0.70 -5.48 8.78
C LEU A 49 0.87 -4.73 10.10
N GLN A 50 1.98 -4.95 10.80
CA GLN A 50 2.30 -4.23 12.04
C GLN A 50 2.39 -2.71 11.82
N THR A 51 2.89 -2.27 10.68
CA THR A 51 2.96 -0.84 10.33
C THR A 51 1.57 -0.28 9.98
N LEU A 52 0.73 -1.07 9.32
CA LEU A 52 -0.59 -0.62 8.85
C LEU A 52 -1.67 -0.66 9.93
N MET A 53 -1.69 -1.74 10.74
CA MET A 53 -2.76 -1.97 11.71
C MET A 53 -2.78 -0.94 12.83
N GLY A 54 -3.98 -0.58 13.27
CA GLY A 54 -4.21 0.39 14.35
C GLY A 54 -3.95 1.86 13.98
N LYS A 55 -3.65 2.15 12.69
CA LYS A 55 -3.37 3.52 12.24
C LYS A 55 -4.59 4.22 11.65
N TYR A 56 -5.55 3.45 11.17
CA TYR A 56 -6.76 3.94 10.50
C TYR A 56 -8.03 3.72 11.33
N GLY A 57 -7.89 3.31 12.61
CA GLY A 57 -9.01 2.91 13.47
C GLY A 57 -9.63 1.56 13.08
N GLU A 58 -10.62 1.10 13.83
CA GLU A 58 -11.21 -0.22 13.62
C GLU A 58 -11.87 -0.39 12.24
N GLU A 59 -12.50 0.65 11.73
CA GLU A 59 -13.13 0.60 10.39
C GLU A 59 -12.07 0.55 9.28
N GLY A 60 -11.02 1.38 9.38
CA GLY A 60 -9.91 1.37 8.43
C GLY A 60 -9.19 0.03 8.41
N ASP A 61 -8.96 -0.57 9.57
CA ASP A 61 -8.30 -1.88 9.68
C ASP A 61 -9.11 -3.00 9.00
N LYS A 62 -10.44 -2.88 8.93
CA LYS A 62 -11.30 -3.81 8.19
C LYS A 62 -11.19 -3.66 6.67
N LEU A 63 -10.84 -2.47 6.19
CA LEU A 63 -10.71 -2.16 4.77
C LEU A 63 -9.33 -2.53 4.20
N LEU A 64 -8.34 -2.77 5.07
CA LEU A 64 -7.00 -3.15 4.65
C LEU A 64 -6.97 -4.52 3.97
N PHE A 65 -6.48 -4.57 2.75
CA PHE A 65 -6.20 -5.82 2.05
C PHE A 65 -4.97 -6.49 2.63
N LYS A 66 -5.16 -7.66 3.21
CA LYS A 66 -4.10 -8.49 3.78
C LYS A 66 -3.60 -9.45 2.72
N ILE A 67 -2.28 -9.61 2.61
CA ILE A 67 -1.64 -10.47 1.62
C ILE A 67 -1.23 -11.76 2.30
N LEU A 68 -1.78 -12.87 1.83
CA LEU A 68 -1.42 -14.20 2.30
C LEU A 68 0.08 -14.45 2.07
N ASN A 69 0.75 -15.01 3.06
CA ASN A 69 2.16 -15.36 2.95
C ASN A 69 2.37 -16.40 1.84
N SER A 70 3.51 -16.33 1.17
CA SER A 70 3.89 -17.33 0.16
C SER A 70 4.44 -18.62 0.82
N GLY A 71 4.46 -19.69 0.07
CA GLY A 71 4.95 -20.99 0.55
C GLY A 71 3.96 -21.70 1.47
N ASP A 72 4.43 -22.37 2.48
CA ASP A 72 3.59 -23.04 3.49
C ASP A 72 3.08 -22.03 4.52
N TYR A 73 2.06 -21.27 4.13
CA TYR A 73 1.47 -20.21 4.96
C TYR A 73 0.70 -20.73 6.17
N MET A 74 0.43 -22.04 6.24
CA MET A 74 -0.26 -22.69 7.37
C MET A 74 0.70 -23.09 8.50
N ASN A 75 1.99 -23.09 8.30
CA ASN A 75 2.97 -23.61 9.25
C ASN A 75 2.97 -22.93 10.64
N LYS A 76 2.44 -21.71 10.73
CA LYS A 76 2.30 -20.94 11.98
C LYS A 76 0.91 -21.03 12.61
N VAL A 77 -0.01 -21.77 12.00
CA VAL A 77 -1.40 -21.88 12.41
C VAL A 77 -1.62 -23.18 13.18
N SER A 78 -2.14 -23.09 14.39
CA SER A 78 -2.53 -24.26 15.19
C SER A 78 -3.98 -24.67 14.92
N ASP A 79 -4.33 -25.93 15.27
CA ASP A 79 -5.71 -26.38 15.19
C ASP A 79 -6.65 -25.52 16.04
N GLU A 80 -6.18 -25.03 17.19
CA GLU A 80 -6.94 -24.12 18.04
C GLU A 80 -7.25 -22.79 17.33
N ASP A 81 -6.29 -22.24 16.58
CA ASP A 81 -6.51 -21.02 15.80
C ASP A 81 -7.59 -21.22 14.74
N LEU A 82 -7.55 -22.36 14.05
CA LEU A 82 -8.55 -22.72 13.04
C LEU A 82 -9.94 -22.86 13.64
N HIS A 83 -10.05 -23.54 14.77
CA HIS A 83 -11.33 -23.73 15.48
C HIS A 83 -11.86 -22.45 16.11
N SER A 84 -11.00 -21.47 16.41
CA SER A 84 -11.43 -20.18 16.97
C SER A 84 -12.29 -19.35 16.02
N LEU A 85 -12.22 -19.60 14.71
CA LEU A 85 -12.87 -18.83 13.64
C LEU A 85 -12.63 -17.31 13.75
N ASN A 86 -11.57 -16.91 14.43
CA ASN A 86 -11.23 -15.50 14.63
C ASN A 86 -10.38 -14.99 13.47
N SER A 87 -11.00 -14.25 12.56
CA SER A 87 -10.35 -13.75 11.35
C SER A 87 -9.15 -12.82 11.64
N LEU A 88 -9.17 -12.07 12.73
CA LEU A 88 -8.05 -11.18 13.10
C LEU A 88 -6.85 -11.99 13.60
N LYS A 89 -7.08 -12.99 14.46
CA LYS A 89 -6.05 -13.91 14.93
C LYS A 89 -5.41 -14.67 13.77
N LEU A 90 -6.25 -15.24 12.90
CA LEU A 90 -5.79 -15.96 11.72
C LEU A 90 -5.01 -15.05 10.77
N ALA A 91 -5.52 -13.87 10.48
CA ALA A 91 -4.84 -12.92 9.60
C ALA A 91 -3.44 -12.56 10.09
N ALA A 92 -3.24 -12.38 11.39
CA ALA A 92 -1.94 -12.08 11.98
C ALA A 92 -0.90 -13.19 11.77
N LYS A 93 -1.34 -14.45 11.64
CA LYS A 93 -0.49 -15.62 11.40
C LYS A 93 -0.29 -15.91 9.91
N LEU A 94 -1.33 -15.71 9.11
CA LEU A 94 -1.36 -16.00 7.68
C LEU A 94 -0.76 -14.90 6.82
N CYS A 95 -0.75 -13.66 7.30
CA CYS A 95 -0.40 -12.47 6.54
C CYS A 95 0.61 -11.61 7.30
N GLU A 96 1.81 -11.45 6.78
CA GLU A 96 2.82 -10.53 7.33
C GLU A 96 2.75 -9.14 6.67
N LYS A 97 2.07 -9.05 5.54
CA LYS A 97 2.02 -7.86 4.69
C LYS A 97 0.57 -7.53 4.33
N GLY A 98 0.34 -6.26 4.03
CA GLY A 98 -0.90 -5.77 3.45
C GLY A 98 -0.64 -4.75 2.36
N LEU A 99 -1.64 -4.47 1.53
CA LEU A 99 -1.59 -3.34 0.62
C LEU A 99 -1.77 -2.05 1.41
N ARG A 100 -1.02 -1.03 1.07
CA ARG A 100 -1.21 0.30 1.67
C ARG A 100 -2.62 0.82 1.39
N TYR A 101 -3.20 1.49 2.37
CA TYR A 101 -4.51 2.13 2.25
C TYR A 101 -4.41 3.46 1.50
N ASP A 102 -3.39 4.24 1.86
CA ASP A 102 -3.00 5.51 1.24
C ASP A 102 -1.46 5.69 1.29
N LEU A 103 -0.98 6.89 1.06
CA LEU A 103 0.46 7.21 1.12
C LEU A 103 0.90 7.82 2.46
N THR A 104 0.01 7.96 3.44
CA THR A 104 0.31 8.63 4.72
C THR A 104 1.17 7.77 5.63
N VAL A 105 0.74 6.55 5.92
CA VAL A 105 1.49 5.62 6.79
C VAL A 105 2.83 5.22 6.15
N PRO A 106 2.90 4.86 4.85
CA PRO A 106 4.17 4.62 4.18
C PRO A 106 5.13 5.80 4.25
N PHE A 107 4.63 7.02 4.12
CA PHE A 107 5.45 8.21 4.25
C PHE A 107 5.96 8.41 5.68
N ALA A 108 5.11 8.26 6.69
CA ALA A 108 5.53 8.36 8.08
C ALA A 108 6.63 7.34 8.42
N ARG A 109 6.46 6.09 7.99
CA ARG A 109 7.49 5.06 8.13
C ARG A 109 8.79 5.46 7.42
N TYR A 110 8.70 5.97 6.17
CA TYR A 110 9.87 6.43 5.42
C TYR A 110 10.63 7.51 6.18
N VAL A 111 9.95 8.53 6.70
CA VAL A 111 10.59 9.62 7.47
C VAL A 111 11.29 9.09 8.70
N VAL A 112 10.67 8.17 9.45
CA VAL A 112 11.26 7.57 10.65
C VAL A 112 12.52 6.78 10.31
N GLN A 113 12.49 5.99 9.24
CA GLN A 113 13.63 5.14 8.85
C GLN A 113 14.81 5.92 8.26
N HIS A 114 14.54 7.07 7.60
CA HIS A 114 15.56 7.86 6.93
C HIS A 114 15.81 9.21 7.62
N ARG A 115 15.45 9.32 8.91
CA ARG A 115 15.51 10.57 9.65
C ARG A 115 16.89 11.25 9.60
N GLU A 116 17.96 10.48 9.69
CA GLU A 116 19.32 10.97 9.69
C GLU A 116 19.81 11.44 8.30
N GLU A 117 19.15 11.01 7.25
CA GLU A 117 19.48 11.33 5.85
C GLU A 117 18.67 12.52 5.32
N LEU A 118 17.55 12.84 5.98
CA LEU A 118 16.60 13.85 5.50
C LEU A 118 16.97 15.24 6.03
N GLN A 119 17.08 16.20 5.11
CA GLN A 119 17.13 17.61 5.47
C GLN A 119 15.74 18.15 5.82
N LEU A 120 15.60 18.79 6.94
CA LEU A 120 14.35 19.43 7.36
C LEU A 120 14.41 20.95 7.11
N PRO A 121 13.31 21.58 6.65
CA PRO A 121 12.00 20.97 6.36
C PRO A 121 12.02 20.11 5.07
N PHE A 122 11.53 18.87 5.19
CA PHE A 122 11.48 17.93 4.06
C PHE A 122 10.23 18.19 3.20
N LYS A 123 10.41 18.75 2.03
CA LYS A 123 9.35 18.97 1.05
C LYS A 123 9.30 17.79 0.08
N ARG A 124 8.21 17.02 0.10
CA ARG A 124 8.08 15.82 -0.73
C ARG A 124 6.76 15.78 -1.49
N TYR A 125 6.74 15.03 -2.59
CA TYR A 125 5.52 14.57 -3.24
C TYR A 125 5.64 13.09 -3.64
N GLN A 126 4.49 12.45 -3.79
CA GLN A 126 4.36 11.08 -4.27
C GLN A 126 3.21 11.00 -5.26
N ILE A 127 3.41 10.30 -6.37
CA ILE A 127 2.38 10.00 -7.37
C ILE A 127 2.47 8.50 -7.60
N GLN A 128 1.66 7.73 -6.89
CA GLN A 128 1.68 6.27 -6.91
C GLN A 128 0.26 5.71 -6.78
N PRO A 129 -0.02 4.51 -7.31
CA PRO A 129 -1.29 3.83 -7.09
C PRO A 129 -1.53 3.52 -5.60
N VAL A 130 -2.78 3.60 -5.21
CA VAL A 130 -3.30 3.19 -3.89
C VAL A 130 -4.53 2.34 -4.06
#